data_6791bcafe447bfea89df5aef0061b3ea
#
_entry.id   6791bcafe447bfea89df5aef0061b3ea
#
_cell.length_a   1.000
_cell.length_b   1.000
_cell.length_c   1.000
_cell.angle_alpha   90.00
_cell.angle_beta   90.00
_cell.angle_gamma   90.00
#
_symmetry.space_group_name_H-M   'P 1'
#
loop_
_entity.id
_entity.type
_entity.pdbx_description
1 polymer ?
#
loop_
_entity_poly.entity_id
_entity_poly.type
_entity_poly.pdbx_seq_one_letter_code
_entity_poly.pdbx_strand_id
1 'polypeptide(L)'
;MKPQIIVCGLGRTGYKIFRLLRRQGAAVVGISDRLILGETSENVVVGELCSPSTLAKAGIHHAHTLVLASNNDAINLGTLTQARILNPKIRIINRLFNHTLGERLDQTLPHHHTMSVAALAAPIFSFAALGNKAIGQLQLFNQIWPIEDVVIDENHPWLGLNLGELWECPSRMLIYYLPAHGELDLVSAVLQEKTLQLGDHLIIGTRLSSRSQRRFWGQKFVKAIANLRRYQRYVNPVIAVTLCLLGMIFAATFTYVAVNYNTSLVDALYFSVGMITGAGGQEQVAEKAPASIKVFTAIMMIVGAGVIGVCYALLNDFILGSRLKQFWDVARVPTKHHYIVCGLGGIGIQIVRQLQKQGHEVVVIESDANNRFLHTARSLRVPIILEDARVNDTLKTANLQKATAIIVVTSNDMINVEIGLTAKAIAPQINITLRSQDPQFGQSVQEVFEFETVLCPSELATPSFAAAALGGKILGNGMTEDLLWVALATLITPKHSFSGQTVKEAAMKGGFVPLYLERNPLTIHSWELLETQLQPGDILYLTMPANELEQLWRIPFKEAEGRRQEAGGKIFS
;
A
#
# COMPACT_ATOMS: atom_id res chain seq x y z
N MET A 1 23.75 -22.75 22.54
CA MET A 1 24.23 -21.48 21.96
C MET A 1 23.05 -20.80 21.30
N LYS A 2 22.86 -19.49 21.50
CA LYS A 2 21.82 -18.72 20.79
C LYS A 2 22.12 -18.75 19.29
N PRO A 3 21.10 -18.93 18.41
CA PRO A 3 21.30 -18.94 16.98
C PRO A 3 21.83 -17.57 16.52
N GLN A 4 22.95 -17.56 15.80
CA GLN A 4 23.56 -16.34 15.28
C GLN A 4 22.77 -15.81 14.08
N ILE A 5 22.41 -14.53 14.10
CA ILE A 5 21.74 -13.84 13.03
C ILE A 5 22.70 -12.81 12.41
N ILE A 6 22.75 -12.76 11.08
CA ILE A 6 23.48 -11.72 10.36
C ILE A 6 22.50 -10.77 9.69
N VAL A 7 22.67 -9.47 9.86
CA VAL A 7 21.90 -8.43 9.15
C VAL A 7 22.81 -7.72 8.17
N CYS A 8 22.63 -7.98 6.88
CA CYS A 8 23.43 -7.43 5.81
C CYS A 8 22.75 -6.22 5.16
N GLY A 9 23.49 -5.08 5.11
CA GLY A 9 22.99 -3.82 4.59
C GLY A 9 22.36 -2.94 5.69
N LEU A 10 23.18 -2.37 6.57
CA LEU A 10 22.76 -1.53 7.68
C LEU A 10 22.40 -0.10 7.25
N GLY A 11 21.55 0.01 6.21
CA GLY A 11 20.86 1.25 5.88
C GLY A 11 19.72 1.55 6.86
N ARG A 12 18.81 2.47 6.51
CA ARG A 12 17.71 2.91 7.41
C ARG A 12 16.90 1.75 8.00
N THR A 13 16.50 0.78 7.19
CA THR A 13 15.71 -0.38 7.66
C THR A 13 16.60 -1.41 8.34
N GLY A 14 17.74 -1.75 7.73
CA GLY A 14 18.64 -2.79 8.26
C GLY A 14 19.21 -2.45 9.63
N TYR A 15 19.56 -1.18 9.87
CA TYR A 15 20.06 -0.76 11.18
C TYR A 15 18.97 -0.83 12.27
N LYS A 16 17.73 -0.49 11.94
CA LYS A 16 16.59 -0.65 12.86
C LYS A 16 16.34 -2.12 13.20
N ILE A 17 16.38 -3.01 12.19
CA ILE A 17 16.26 -4.46 12.40
C ILE A 17 17.38 -4.96 13.32
N PHE A 18 18.63 -4.57 13.04
CA PHE A 18 19.81 -4.95 13.82
C PHE A 18 19.67 -4.52 15.29
N ARG A 19 19.29 -3.26 15.54
CA ARG A 19 19.08 -2.74 16.90
C ARG A 19 17.92 -3.45 17.62
N LEU A 20 16.81 -3.68 16.92
CA LEU A 20 15.66 -4.36 17.53
C LEU A 20 16.01 -5.80 17.92
N LEU A 21 16.66 -6.56 17.04
CA LEU A 21 17.09 -7.93 17.36
C LEU A 21 18.05 -7.98 18.56
N ARG A 22 18.97 -7.01 18.67
CA ARG A 22 19.87 -6.90 19.84
C ARG A 22 19.09 -6.61 21.13
N ARG A 23 18.12 -5.69 21.09
CA ARG A 23 17.23 -5.40 22.24
C ARG A 23 16.44 -6.62 22.70
N GLN A 24 16.05 -7.49 21.74
CA GLN A 24 15.39 -8.76 22.05
C GLN A 24 16.36 -9.86 22.52
N GLY A 25 17.63 -9.53 22.77
CA GLY A 25 18.65 -10.45 23.30
C GLY A 25 19.18 -11.48 22.30
N ALA A 26 18.95 -11.31 21.00
CA ALA A 26 19.49 -12.19 19.96
C ALA A 26 20.99 -11.95 19.75
N ALA A 27 21.73 -13.01 19.37
CA ALA A 27 23.13 -12.93 18.94
C ALA A 27 23.18 -12.42 17.49
N VAL A 28 23.48 -11.12 17.29
CA VAL A 28 23.37 -10.46 15.98
C VAL A 28 24.68 -9.81 15.58
N VAL A 29 25.11 -10.03 14.33
CA VAL A 29 26.21 -9.34 13.66
C VAL A 29 25.67 -8.55 12.47
N GLY A 30 26.07 -7.27 12.37
CA GLY A 30 25.72 -6.40 11.24
C GLY A 30 26.79 -6.41 10.16
N ILE A 31 26.41 -6.24 8.89
CA ILE A 31 27.34 -5.95 7.77
C ILE A 31 26.94 -4.63 7.14
N SER A 32 27.90 -3.72 7.00
CA SER A 32 27.71 -2.40 6.40
C SER A 32 28.82 -2.07 5.41
N ASP A 33 28.46 -1.34 4.36
CA ASP A 33 29.43 -0.78 3.39
C ASP A 33 30.19 0.44 3.92
N ARG A 34 29.80 0.97 5.10
CA ARG A 34 30.37 2.14 5.74
C ARG A 34 30.41 1.99 7.25
N LEU A 35 31.27 2.75 7.88
CA LEU A 35 31.33 2.86 9.35
C LEU A 35 30.00 3.40 9.90
N ILE A 36 29.54 2.80 10.98
CA ILE A 36 28.37 3.26 11.72
C ILE A 36 28.84 3.83 13.05
N LEU A 37 28.58 5.10 13.27
CA LEU A 37 28.96 5.79 14.51
C LEU A 37 28.27 5.14 15.72
N GLY A 38 29.07 4.85 16.76
CA GLY A 38 28.57 4.25 18.00
C GLY A 38 28.51 2.70 18.01
N GLU A 39 28.86 2.03 16.91
CA GLU A 39 28.97 0.56 16.87
C GLU A 39 30.44 0.11 16.85
N THR A 40 30.73 -1.00 17.54
CA THR A 40 32.07 -1.60 17.61
C THR A 40 32.29 -2.61 16.47
N SER A 41 33.56 -2.88 16.16
CA SER A 41 33.94 -3.88 15.16
C SER A 41 33.52 -5.33 15.51
N GLU A 42 33.22 -5.60 16.78
CA GLU A 42 32.68 -6.89 17.22
C GLU A 42 31.23 -7.09 16.79
N ASN A 43 30.47 -6.00 16.70
CA ASN A 43 29.04 -6.03 16.37
C ASN A 43 28.77 -5.77 14.89
N VAL A 44 29.64 -5.03 14.20
CA VAL A 44 29.47 -4.62 12.80
C VAL A 44 30.72 -4.85 11.99
N VAL A 45 30.62 -5.67 10.97
CA VAL A 45 31.67 -5.89 9.97
C VAL A 45 31.51 -4.86 8.85
N VAL A 46 32.53 -4.07 8.61
CA VAL A 46 32.55 -3.08 7.51
C VAL A 46 33.22 -3.69 6.29
N GLY A 47 32.53 -3.63 5.14
CA GLY A 47 33.02 -4.15 3.87
C GLY A 47 31.94 -4.22 2.81
N GLU A 48 32.32 -4.64 1.62
CA GLU A 48 31.39 -4.83 0.51
C GLU A 48 30.39 -5.95 0.84
N LEU A 49 29.09 -5.65 0.66
CA LEU A 49 27.99 -6.52 1.11
C LEU A 49 27.97 -7.88 0.39
N CYS A 50 28.37 -7.91 -0.88
CA CYS A 50 28.40 -9.12 -1.70
C CYS A 50 29.73 -9.90 -1.60
N SER A 51 30.72 -9.39 -0.85
CA SER A 51 32.05 -10.02 -0.79
C SER A 51 32.03 -11.27 0.09
N PRO A 52 32.53 -12.44 -0.43
CA PRO A 52 32.67 -13.64 0.35
C PRO A 52 33.53 -13.46 1.61
N SER A 53 34.59 -12.63 1.54
CA SER A 53 35.47 -12.37 2.67
C SER A 53 34.76 -11.56 3.78
N THR A 54 33.89 -10.63 3.42
CA THR A 54 33.08 -9.87 4.38
C THR A 54 32.05 -10.78 5.07
N LEU A 55 31.38 -11.64 4.30
CA LEU A 55 30.43 -12.63 4.83
C LEU A 55 31.12 -13.64 5.76
N ALA A 56 32.32 -14.10 5.40
CA ALA A 56 33.10 -15.02 6.24
C ALA A 56 33.50 -14.36 7.57
N LYS A 57 33.97 -13.09 7.55
CA LYS A 57 34.29 -12.31 8.76
C LYS A 57 33.07 -12.13 9.67
N ALA A 58 31.87 -12.01 9.12
CA ALA A 58 30.63 -11.94 9.87
C ALA A 58 30.15 -13.31 10.41
N GLY A 59 30.85 -14.38 10.13
CA GLY A 59 30.55 -15.73 10.65
C GLY A 59 29.47 -16.48 9.87
N ILE A 60 29.30 -16.25 8.57
CA ILE A 60 28.26 -16.84 7.73
C ILE A 60 28.20 -18.37 7.79
N HIS A 61 29.36 -19.04 7.98
CA HIS A 61 29.45 -20.51 8.02
C HIS A 61 28.68 -21.13 9.19
N HIS A 62 28.54 -20.39 10.29
CA HIS A 62 27.89 -20.85 11.51
C HIS A 62 26.57 -20.12 11.78
N ALA A 63 26.24 -19.12 10.97
CA ALA A 63 25.03 -18.36 11.12
C ALA A 63 23.77 -19.20 10.81
N HIS A 64 22.75 -19.01 11.61
CA HIS A 64 21.44 -19.64 11.42
C HIS A 64 20.59 -18.88 10.40
N THR A 65 20.57 -17.53 10.51
CA THR A 65 19.73 -16.68 9.68
C THR A 65 20.53 -15.50 9.11
N LEU A 66 20.31 -15.21 7.83
CA LEU A 66 20.79 -14.00 7.16
C LEU A 66 19.61 -13.13 6.75
N VAL A 67 19.61 -11.88 7.20
CA VAL A 67 18.65 -10.85 6.80
C VAL A 67 19.32 -9.95 5.76
N LEU A 68 18.82 -9.94 4.55
CA LEU A 68 19.26 -9.06 3.47
C LEU A 68 18.39 -7.81 3.49
N ALA A 69 18.92 -6.68 3.95
CA ALA A 69 18.15 -5.48 4.25
C ALA A 69 18.52 -4.27 3.38
N SER A 70 19.40 -4.44 2.37
CA SER A 70 19.74 -3.37 1.43
C SER A 70 18.50 -2.85 0.71
N ASN A 71 18.52 -1.60 0.30
CA ASN A 71 17.48 -0.98 -0.55
C ASN A 71 17.68 -1.25 -2.05
N ASN A 72 18.62 -2.10 -2.40
CA ASN A 72 18.94 -2.48 -3.78
C ASN A 72 18.76 -3.99 -3.97
N ASP A 73 17.79 -4.38 -4.80
CA ASP A 73 17.46 -5.78 -5.08
C ASP A 73 18.65 -6.55 -5.67
N ALA A 74 19.48 -5.92 -6.52
CA ALA A 74 20.64 -6.56 -7.13
C ALA A 74 21.71 -6.90 -6.08
N ILE A 75 21.96 -6.01 -5.13
CA ILE A 75 22.88 -6.27 -4.01
C ILE A 75 22.34 -7.41 -3.15
N ASN A 76 21.07 -7.41 -2.82
CA ASN A 76 20.46 -8.47 -2.01
C ASN A 76 20.57 -9.83 -2.73
N LEU A 77 20.31 -9.89 -4.03
CA LEU A 77 20.46 -11.12 -4.82
C LEU A 77 21.92 -11.59 -4.92
N GLY A 78 22.86 -10.66 -5.14
CA GLY A 78 24.29 -10.98 -5.15
C GLY A 78 24.75 -11.55 -3.80
N THR A 79 24.36 -10.90 -2.70
CA THR A 79 24.67 -11.38 -1.35
C THR A 79 24.02 -12.74 -1.05
N LEU A 80 22.75 -12.94 -1.47
CA LEU A 80 22.05 -14.22 -1.36
C LEU A 80 22.85 -15.36 -2.04
N THR A 81 23.30 -15.11 -3.27
CA THR A 81 24.05 -16.11 -4.04
C THR A 81 25.35 -16.50 -3.33
N GLN A 82 26.12 -15.51 -2.88
CA GLN A 82 27.37 -15.77 -2.15
C GLN A 82 27.12 -16.48 -0.80
N ALA A 83 26.09 -16.05 -0.07
CA ALA A 83 25.72 -16.66 1.19
C ALA A 83 25.36 -18.15 1.03
N ARG A 84 24.64 -18.52 -0.03
CA ARG A 84 24.28 -19.91 -0.33
C ARG A 84 25.47 -20.77 -0.72
N ILE A 85 26.47 -20.20 -1.38
CA ILE A 85 27.74 -20.89 -1.68
C ILE A 85 28.49 -21.20 -0.38
N LEU A 86 28.57 -20.22 0.55
CA LEU A 86 29.31 -20.36 1.80
C LEU A 86 28.55 -21.18 2.85
N ASN A 87 27.23 -21.09 2.89
CA ASN A 87 26.36 -21.83 3.82
C ASN A 87 25.07 -22.25 3.10
N PRO A 88 25.02 -23.43 2.48
CA PRO A 88 23.85 -23.91 1.71
C PRO A 88 22.55 -24.05 2.54
N LYS A 89 22.67 -24.21 3.86
CA LYS A 89 21.53 -24.44 4.76
C LYS A 89 21.04 -23.17 5.47
N ILE A 90 21.70 -22.03 5.25
CA ILE A 90 21.34 -20.79 5.93
C ILE A 90 19.91 -20.37 5.59
N ARG A 91 19.14 -19.97 6.60
CA ARG A 91 17.85 -19.34 6.42
C ARG A 91 18.05 -17.91 5.94
N ILE A 92 17.32 -17.49 4.89
CA ILE A 92 17.44 -16.16 4.31
C ILE A 92 16.12 -15.42 4.38
N ILE A 93 16.13 -14.24 5.01
CA ILE A 93 15.05 -13.26 4.97
C ILE A 93 15.49 -12.16 4.01
N ASN A 94 14.85 -12.09 2.86
CA ASN A 94 15.27 -11.22 1.77
C ASN A 94 14.32 -10.07 1.55
N ARG A 95 14.82 -8.84 1.68
CA ARG A 95 14.06 -7.64 1.32
C ARG A 95 14.10 -7.43 -0.17
N LEU A 96 12.95 -7.47 -0.85
CA LEU A 96 12.84 -7.19 -2.27
C LEU A 96 11.68 -6.23 -2.57
N PHE A 97 11.92 -5.36 -3.57
CA PHE A 97 10.87 -4.50 -4.12
C PHE A 97 10.06 -5.22 -5.20
N ASN A 98 10.70 -6.16 -5.92
CA ASN A 98 10.05 -6.94 -6.96
C ASN A 98 9.35 -8.16 -6.37
N HIS A 99 8.03 -8.03 -6.14
CA HIS A 99 7.20 -9.08 -5.55
C HIS A 99 7.19 -10.38 -6.37
N THR A 100 7.05 -10.27 -7.70
CA THR A 100 7.00 -11.46 -8.58
C THR A 100 8.30 -12.26 -8.55
N LEU A 101 9.45 -11.56 -8.50
CA LEU A 101 10.74 -12.21 -8.34
C LEU A 101 10.83 -12.88 -6.97
N GLY A 102 10.36 -12.19 -5.92
CA GLY A 102 10.34 -12.70 -4.56
C GLY A 102 9.55 -14.00 -4.43
N GLU A 103 8.33 -14.05 -4.97
CA GLU A 103 7.50 -15.25 -4.96
C GLU A 103 8.17 -16.43 -5.66
N ARG A 104 8.83 -16.18 -6.81
CA ARG A 104 9.59 -17.24 -7.52
C ARG A 104 10.77 -17.75 -6.70
N LEU A 105 11.50 -16.86 -6.03
CA LEU A 105 12.61 -17.24 -5.16
C LEU A 105 12.12 -18.07 -3.96
N ASP A 106 11.01 -17.68 -3.34
CA ASP A 106 10.41 -18.42 -2.21
C ASP A 106 9.94 -19.82 -2.62
N GLN A 107 9.49 -20.00 -3.88
CA GLN A 107 9.10 -21.29 -4.42
C GLN A 107 10.30 -22.17 -4.82
N THR A 108 11.43 -21.55 -5.21
CA THR A 108 12.58 -22.26 -5.78
C THR A 108 13.65 -22.57 -4.74
N LEU A 109 13.86 -21.66 -3.76
CA LEU A 109 14.94 -21.77 -2.79
C LEU A 109 14.43 -22.27 -1.44
N PRO A 110 15.00 -23.34 -0.87
CA PRO A 110 14.65 -23.80 0.46
C PRO A 110 15.09 -22.78 1.53
N HIS A 111 14.33 -22.65 2.59
CA HIS A 111 14.59 -21.73 3.71
C HIS A 111 14.79 -20.27 3.28
N HIS A 112 14.12 -19.86 2.21
CA HIS A 112 14.09 -18.48 1.73
C HIS A 112 12.72 -17.85 1.98
N HIS A 113 12.71 -16.59 2.43
CA HIS A 113 11.48 -15.83 2.63
C HIS A 113 11.66 -14.38 2.18
N THR A 114 10.85 -13.96 1.23
CA THR A 114 10.87 -12.59 0.70
C THR A 114 9.92 -11.70 1.48
N MET A 115 10.39 -10.52 1.83
CA MET A 115 9.60 -9.50 2.51
C MET A 115 9.72 -8.14 1.82
N SER A 116 8.63 -7.41 1.76
CA SER A 116 8.59 -6.07 1.18
C SER A 116 8.15 -5.03 2.22
N VAL A 117 8.97 -4.01 2.43
CA VAL A 117 8.63 -2.87 3.30
C VAL A 117 7.31 -2.24 2.87
N ALA A 118 7.09 -2.12 1.56
CA ALA A 118 5.86 -1.55 1.02
C ALA A 118 4.62 -2.41 1.33
N ALA A 119 4.73 -3.73 1.21
CA ALA A 119 3.62 -4.64 1.49
C ALA A 119 3.29 -4.70 2.99
N LEU A 120 4.30 -4.57 3.85
CA LEU A 120 4.13 -4.56 5.31
C LEU A 120 3.57 -3.24 5.83
N ALA A 121 3.99 -2.11 5.26
CA ALA A 121 3.54 -0.80 5.71
C ALA A 121 2.16 -0.38 5.15
N ALA A 122 1.84 -0.74 3.90
CA ALA A 122 0.65 -0.27 3.22
C ALA A 122 -0.68 -0.54 3.95
N PRO A 123 -0.91 -1.69 4.61
CA PRO A 123 -2.12 -1.90 5.39
C PRO A 123 -2.30 -0.89 6.53
N ILE A 124 -1.22 -0.52 7.22
CA ILE A 124 -1.25 0.43 8.34
C ILE A 124 -1.60 1.84 7.82
N PHE A 125 -1.03 2.26 6.67
CA PHE A 125 -1.46 3.49 6.00
C PHE A 125 -2.94 3.46 5.62
N SER A 126 -3.43 2.33 5.14
CA SER A 126 -4.85 2.17 4.81
C SER A 126 -5.73 2.25 6.05
N PHE A 127 -5.33 1.64 7.17
CA PHE A 127 -6.05 1.69 8.43
C PHE A 127 -6.08 3.11 9.00
N ALA A 128 -4.96 3.83 8.98
CA ALA A 128 -4.89 5.22 9.40
C ALA A 128 -5.86 6.11 8.59
N ALA A 129 -5.91 5.93 7.28
CA ALA A 129 -6.86 6.65 6.42
C ALA A 129 -8.33 6.29 6.70
N LEU A 130 -8.59 5.08 7.22
CA LEU A 130 -9.92 4.64 7.68
C LEU A 130 -10.28 5.16 9.08
N GLY A 131 -9.36 5.85 9.75
CA GLY A 131 -9.54 6.39 11.11
C GLY A 131 -9.13 5.42 12.22
N ASN A 132 -8.46 4.30 11.89
CA ASN A 132 -7.98 3.33 12.88
C ASN A 132 -6.53 3.63 13.28
N LYS A 133 -6.25 3.63 14.59
CA LYS A 133 -4.90 3.83 15.15
C LYS A 133 -4.14 2.50 15.25
N ALA A 134 -3.99 1.79 14.13
CA ALA A 134 -3.33 0.49 14.12
C ALA A 134 -1.82 0.63 14.34
N ILE A 135 -1.28 -0.12 15.33
CA ILE A 135 0.16 -0.26 15.62
C ILE A 135 0.80 -1.45 14.90
N GLY A 136 -0.02 -2.35 14.36
CA GLY A 136 0.41 -3.55 13.67
C GLY A 136 -0.72 -4.20 12.89
N GLN A 137 -0.44 -5.40 12.39
CA GLN A 137 -1.43 -6.19 11.66
C GLN A 137 -1.27 -7.68 11.97
N LEU A 138 -2.39 -8.39 11.93
CA LEU A 138 -2.45 -9.84 12.06
C LEU A 138 -3.17 -10.42 10.84
N GLN A 139 -2.56 -11.38 10.15
CA GLN A 139 -3.17 -12.05 9.02
C GLN A 139 -3.66 -13.45 9.44
N LEU A 140 -4.98 -13.61 9.52
CA LEU A 140 -5.63 -14.88 9.82
C LEU A 140 -6.68 -15.20 8.75
N PHE A 141 -6.70 -16.45 8.26
CA PHE A 141 -7.71 -16.97 7.31
C PHE A 141 -8.01 -16.02 6.13
N ASN A 142 -6.97 -15.48 5.47
CA ASN A 142 -7.06 -14.49 4.39
C ASN A 142 -7.68 -13.14 4.75
N GLN A 143 -7.88 -12.86 6.03
CA GLN A 143 -8.30 -11.55 6.55
C GLN A 143 -7.13 -10.86 7.24
N ILE A 144 -7.07 -9.54 7.10
CA ILE A 144 -6.11 -8.71 7.81
C ILE A 144 -6.87 -8.01 8.94
N TRP A 145 -6.37 -8.20 10.15
CA TRP A 145 -6.89 -7.59 11.37
C TRP A 145 -5.94 -6.47 11.76
N PRO A 146 -6.38 -5.19 11.78
CA PRO A 146 -5.61 -4.13 12.40
C PRO A 146 -5.47 -4.40 13.89
N ILE A 147 -4.32 -4.08 14.42
CA ILE A 147 -4.00 -4.25 15.82
C ILE A 147 -3.85 -2.87 16.43
N GLU A 148 -4.58 -2.63 17.49
CA GLU A 148 -4.65 -1.35 18.19
C GLU A 148 -4.15 -1.52 19.62
N ASP A 149 -3.46 -0.51 20.15
CA ASP A 149 -3.16 -0.36 21.57
C ASP A 149 -4.26 0.51 22.19
N VAL A 150 -5.00 -0.06 23.11
CA VAL A 150 -6.12 0.58 23.79
C VAL A 150 -5.74 0.81 25.24
N VAL A 151 -5.62 2.06 25.64
CA VAL A 151 -5.44 2.49 27.03
C VAL A 151 -6.80 2.78 27.63
N ILE A 152 -7.09 2.21 28.80
CA ILE A 152 -8.33 2.45 29.52
C ILE A 152 -8.24 3.78 30.27
N ASP A 153 -8.91 4.79 29.75
CA ASP A 153 -9.05 6.11 30.39
C ASP A 153 -10.38 6.23 31.15
N GLU A 154 -10.59 7.35 31.85
CA GLU A 154 -11.78 7.61 32.66
C GLU A 154 -13.10 7.55 31.88
N ASN A 155 -13.08 7.85 30.58
CA ASN A 155 -14.24 7.87 29.70
C ASN A 155 -14.34 6.63 28.80
N HIS A 156 -13.42 5.67 28.95
CA HIS A 156 -13.37 4.53 28.06
C HIS A 156 -14.58 3.60 28.30
N PRO A 157 -15.30 3.18 27.22
CA PRO A 157 -16.51 2.37 27.35
C PRO A 157 -16.28 0.98 27.96
N TRP A 158 -15.03 0.54 28.09
CA TRP A 158 -14.67 -0.76 28.69
C TRP A 158 -14.20 -0.65 30.14
N LEU A 159 -14.15 0.54 30.72
CA LEU A 159 -13.82 0.71 32.13
C LEU A 159 -14.82 -0.09 33.00
N GLY A 160 -14.30 -0.99 33.82
CA GLY A 160 -15.12 -1.87 34.65
C GLY A 160 -15.72 -3.11 33.96
N LEU A 161 -15.50 -3.30 32.63
CA LEU A 161 -15.90 -4.55 31.97
C LEU A 161 -14.98 -5.70 32.35
N ASN A 162 -15.53 -6.92 32.36
CA ASN A 162 -14.77 -8.15 32.56
C ASN A 162 -14.00 -8.53 31.30
N LEU A 163 -12.72 -8.88 31.43
CA LEU A 163 -11.89 -9.36 30.32
C LEU A 163 -12.47 -10.59 29.62
N GLY A 164 -13.21 -11.45 30.35
CA GLY A 164 -13.89 -12.60 29.77
C GLY A 164 -14.96 -12.23 28.74
N GLU A 165 -15.69 -11.13 28.94
CA GLU A 165 -16.69 -10.64 28.00
C GLU A 165 -16.05 -10.16 26.69
N LEU A 166 -14.87 -9.53 26.77
CA LEU A 166 -14.10 -9.13 25.60
C LEU A 166 -13.46 -10.33 24.90
N TRP A 167 -13.08 -11.38 25.64
CA TRP A 167 -12.53 -12.62 25.12
C TRP A 167 -13.52 -13.38 24.23
N GLU A 168 -14.80 -13.35 24.57
CA GLU A 168 -15.86 -14.01 23.81
C GLU A 168 -16.27 -13.25 22.53
N CYS A 169 -15.88 -11.99 22.38
CA CYS A 169 -16.33 -11.16 21.28
C CYS A 169 -15.73 -11.59 19.92
N PRO A 170 -16.51 -12.12 18.95
CA PRO A 170 -15.99 -12.67 17.69
C PRO A 170 -15.46 -11.60 16.73
N SER A 171 -15.72 -10.32 16.99
CA SER A 171 -15.22 -9.20 16.20
C SER A 171 -13.91 -8.61 16.74
N ARG A 172 -13.43 -9.11 17.87
CA ARG A 172 -12.22 -8.67 18.58
C ARG A 172 -11.39 -9.87 18.98
N MET A 173 -10.10 -9.65 19.09
CA MET A 173 -9.13 -10.65 19.47
C MET A 173 -8.18 -10.02 20.45
N LEU A 174 -8.19 -10.50 21.69
CA LEU A 174 -7.24 -10.05 22.69
C LEU A 174 -5.86 -10.67 22.39
N ILE A 175 -4.84 -9.84 22.37
CA ILE A 175 -3.47 -10.24 21.98
C ILE A 175 -2.53 -10.14 23.16
N TYR A 176 -2.65 -9.06 23.95
CA TYR A 176 -1.80 -8.81 25.10
C TYR A 176 -2.53 -7.92 26.11
N TYR A 177 -2.24 -8.10 27.39
CA TYR A 177 -2.75 -7.29 28.48
C TYR A 177 -1.60 -6.84 29.37
N LEU A 178 -1.54 -5.55 29.65
CA LEU A 178 -0.60 -4.94 30.59
C LEU A 178 -1.42 -4.20 31.64
N PRO A 179 -1.53 -4.75 32.87
CA PRO A 179 -2.25 -4.09 33.96
C PRO A 179 -1.51 -2.84 34.42
N ALA A 180 -2.27 -1.80 34.81
CA ALA A 180 -1.68 -0.57 35.38
C ALA A 180 -0.93 -0.85 36.69
N HIS A 181 -1.35 -1.90 37.43
CA HIS A 181 -0.72 -2.30 38.68
C HIS A 181 -0.52 -3.82 38.77
N GLY A 182 0.71 -4.24 39.06
CA GLY A 182 1.08 -5.64 39.19
C GLY A 182 1.50 -6.28 37.86
N GLU A 183 1.85 -7.56 37.93
CA GLU A 183 2.20 -8.41 36.78
C GLU A 183 1.16 -9.53 36.69
N LEU A 184 0.33 -9.51 35.66
CA LEU A 184 -0.65 -10.54 35.37
C LEU A 184 -0.75 -10.73 33.86
N ASP A 185 -0.52 -11.95 33.38
CA ASP A 185 -0.68 -12.28 31.98
C ASP A 185 -2.15 -12.32 31.55
N LEU A 186 -2.42 -12.16 30.25
CA LEU A 186 -3.76 -12.08 29.71
C LEU A 186 -4.61 -13.33 30.02
N VAL A 187 -4.04 -14.53 29.89
CA VAL A 187 -4.78 -15.78 30.09
C VAL A 187 -5.19 -15.91 31.56
N SER A 188 -4.26 -15.63 32.48
CA SER A 188 -4.54 -15.61 33.93
C SER A 188 -5.58 -14.54 34.31
N ALA A 189 -5.50 -13.36 33.69
CA ALA A 189 -6.44 -12.26 33.90
C ALA A 189 -7.87 -12.63 33.45
N VAL A 190 -7.99 -13.27 32.29
CA VAL A 190 -9.28 -13.76 31.77
C VAL A 190 -9.88 -14.84 32.68
N LEU A 191 -9.04 -15.78 33.12
CA LEU A 191 -9.47 -16.88 34.02
C LEU A 191 -9.89 -16.41 35.42
N GLN A 192 -9.29 -15.30 35.90
CA GLN A 192 -9.64 -14.69 37.20
C GLN A 192 -10.80 -13.70 37.09
N GLU A 193 -11.43 -13.59 35.92
CA GLU A 193 -12.53 -12.66 35.65
C GLU A 193 -12.13 -11.19 35.97
N LYS A 194 -10.87 -10.82 35.68
CA LYS A 194 -10.35 -9.50 35.99
C LYS A 194 -11.15 -8.41 35.26
N THR A 195 -11.57 -7.39 36.02
CA THR A 195 -12.21 -6.20 35.47
C THR A 195 -11.16 -5.17 35.09
N LEU A 196 -11.38 -4.50 33.94
CA LEU A 196 -10.51 -3.46 33.45
C LEU A 196 -10.52 -2.23 34.33
N GLN A 197 -9.33 -1.73 34.65
CA GLN A 197 -9.10 -0.58 35.50
C GLN A 197 -8.51 0.57 34.74
N LEU A 198 -8.57 1.76 35.32
CA LEU A 198 -7.94 2.96 34.76
C LEU A 198 -6.42 2.76 34.60
N GLY A 199 -5.90 3.05 33.43
CA GLY A 199 -4.49 2.88 33.09
C GLY A 199 -4.12 1.47 32.59
N ASP A 200 -5.05 0.53 32.53
CA ASP A 200 -4.79 -0.77 31.90
C ASP A 200 -4.60 -0.61 30.38
N HIS A 201 -3.67 -1.37 29.80
CA HIS A 201 -3.40 -1.42 28.38
C HIS A 201 -3.83 -2.76 27.79
N LEU A 202 -4.55 -2.72 26.68
CA LEU A 202 -4.97 -3.87 25.91
C LEU A 202 -4.51 -3.77 24.48
N ILE A 203 -3.80 -4.79 24.00
CA ILE A 203 -3.54 -4.96 22.59
C ILE A 203 -4.59 -5.87 22.00
N ILE A 204 -5.34 -5.34 21.04
CA ILE A 204 -6.47 -6.02 20.44
C ILE A 204 -6.38 -6.02 18.92
N GLY A 205 -6.79 -7.12 18.30
CA GLY A 205 -7.09 -7.19 16.88
C GLY A 205 -8.58 -6.92 16.65
N THR A 206 -8.94 -5.97 15.79
CA THR A 206 -10.34 -5.68 15.45
C THR A 206 -10.67 -6.13 14.04
N ARG A 207 -11.86 -6.72 13.86
CA ARG A 207 -12.31 -7.14 12.53
C ARG A 207 -12.89 -5.94 11.77
N LEU A 208 -12.33 -5.63 10.60
CA LEU A 208 -12.88 -4.59 9.73
C LEU A 208 -14.24 -5.04 9.18
N SER A 209 -15.28 -4.27 9.45
CA SER A 209 -16.58 -4.50 8.84
C SER A 209 -16.54 -4.05 7.37
N SER A 210 -16.64 -4.99 6.43
CA SER A 210 -16.80 -4.66 5.03
C SER A 210 -18.19 -4.05 4.80
N ARG A 211 -18.29 -2.73 4.64
CA ARG A 211 -19.48 -2.08 4.13
C ARG A 211 -19.62 -2.43 2.64
N SER A 212 -20.42 -3.45 2.34
CA SER A 212 -20.86 -3.75 0.98
C SER A 212 -21.72 -2.60 0.46
N GLN A 213 -21.13 -1.65 -0.23
CA GLN A 213 -21.90 -0.67 -1.01
C GLN A 213 -22.38 -1.35 -2.29
N ARG A 214 -23.68 -1.72 -2.33
CA ARG A 214 -24.35 -2.16 -3.57
C ARG A 214 -24.22 -1.06 -4.63
N ARG A 215 -23.47 -1.35 -5.68
CA ARG A 215 -23.29 -0.48 -6.85
C ARG A 215 -24.57 -0.41 -7.66
N PHE A 216 -25.28 0.71 -7.62
CA PHE A 216 -26.36 1.04 -8.56
C PHE A 216 -25.77 1.51 -9.91
N TRP A 217 -25.91 0.73 -10.95
CA TRP A 217 -25.36 0.99 -12.31
C TRP A 217 -25.97 2.21 -13.02
N GLY A 218 -27.20 2.59 -12.69
CA GLY A 218 -27.93 3.69 -13.35
C GLY A 218 -27.45 5.12 -13.10
N GLN A 219 -26.61 5.35 -12.06
CA GLN A 219 -26.15 6.70 -11.71
C GLN A 219 -24.92 7.19 -12.50
N LYS A 220 -24.32 6.36 -13.33
CA LYS A 220 -23.06 6.70 -14.02
C LYS A 220 -23.24 7.71 -15.17
N PHE A 221 -24.34 7.66 -15.90
CA PHE A 221 -24.57 8.54 -17.06
C PHE A 221 -24.92 9.98 -16.66
N VAL A 222 -25.74 10.18 -15.64
CA VAL A 222 -26.10 11.53 -15.14
C VAL A 222 -24.90 12.21 -14.50
N LYS A 223 -24.00 11.46 -13.87
CA LYS A 223 -22.77 11.98 -13.25
C LYS A 223 -21.72 12.45 -14.26
N ALA A 224 -21.66 11.84 -15.45
CA ALA A 224 -20.74 12.23 -16.52
C ALA A 224 -21.05 13.65 -17.06
N ILE A 225 -22.33 13.98 -17.20
CA ILE A 225 -22.79 15.29 -17.71
C ILE A 225 -22.57 16.41 -16.67
N ALA A 226 -22.81 16.15 -15.38
CA ALA A 226 -22.60 17.13 -14.33
C ALA A 226 -21.10 17.51 -14.12
N ASN A 227 -20.19 16.64 -14.54
CA ASN A 227 -18.75 16.89 -14.47
C ASN A 227 -18.19 17.67 -15.68
N LEU A 228 -18.98 17.98 -16.69
CA LEU A 228 -18.50 18.62 -17.92
C LEU A 228 -17.75 19.94 -17.68
N ARG A 229 -18.12 20.72 -16.67
CA ARG A 229 -17.42 21.97 -16.30
C ARG A 229 -15.97 21.77 -15.81
N ARG A 230 -15.62 20.57 -15.35
CA ARG A 230 -14.24 20.27 -14.93
C ARG A 230 -13.29 20.00 -16.11
N TYR A 231 -13.86 19.70 -17.29
CA TYR A 231 -13.12 19.36 -18.49
C TYR A 231 -12.69 20.54 -19.32
N GLN A 232 -13.12 21.75 -18.97
CA GLN A 232 -12.82 22.97 -19.73
C GLN A 232 -11.32 23.09 -20.07
N ARG A 233 -10.44 22.73 -19.14
CA ARG A 233 -8.98 22.86 -19.33
C ARG A 233 -8.40 21.96 -20.41
N TYR A 234 -8.98 20.76 -20.62
CA TYR A 234 -8.50 19.78 -21.61
C TYR A 234 -9.19 19.91 -22.97
N VAL A 235 -10.39 20.47 -22.98
CA VAL A 235 -11.25 20.55 -24.18
C VAL A 235 -11.23 21.95 -24.81
N ASN A 236 -10.91 22.99 -24.04
CA ASN A 236 -10.87 24.37 -24.49
C ASN A 236 -10.10 24.60 -25.81
N PRO A 237 -8.88 24.08 -26.04
CA PRO A 237 -8.18 24.32 -27.30
C PRO A 237 -8.88 23.66 -28.49
N VAL A 238 -9.45 22.46 -28.33
CA VAL A 238 -10.20 21.78 -29.41
C VAL A 238 -11.50 22.54 -29.70
N ILE A 239 -12.24 22.96 -28.68
CA ILE A 239 -13.46 23.77 -28.85
C ILE A 239 -13.12 25.10 -29.51
N ALA A 240 -12.07 25.79 -29.08
CA ALA A 240 -11.68 27.08 -29.64
C ALA A 240 -11.38 26.98 -31.14
N VAL A 241 -10.58 25.98 -31.57
CA VAL A 241 -10.24 25.77 -32.95
C VAL A 241 -11.45 25.34 -33.79
N THR A 242 -12.35 24.49 -33.24
CA THR A 242 -13.60 24.09 -33.89
C THR A 242 -14.54 25.27 -34.08
N LEU A 243 -14.67 26.14 -33.07
CA LEU A 243 -15.49 27.36 -33.20
C LEU A 243 -14.87 28.35 -34.17
N CYS A 244 -13.55 28.48 -34.22
CA CYS A 244 -12.85 29.27 -35.21
C CYS A 244 -13.11 28.77 -36.64
N LEU A 245 -13.03 27.45 -36.86
CA LEU A 245 -13.35 26.82 -38.15
C LEU A 245 -14.79 27.07 -38.58
N LEU A 246 -15.76 26.86 -37.67
CA LEU A 246 -17.18 27.15 -37.93
C LEU A 246 -17.39 28.64 -38.25
N GLY A 247 -16.80 29.53 -37.46
CA GLY A 247 -16.86 30.99 -37.69
C GLY A 247 -16.34 31.37 -39.06
N MET A 248 -15.22 30.77 -39.49
CA MET A 248 -14.65 30.98 -40.84
C MET A 248 -15.58 30.50 -41.94
N ILE A 249 -16.20 29.30 -41.79
CA ILE A 249 -17.16 28.77 -42.77
C ILE A 249 -18.36 29.71 -42.89
N PHE A 250 -18.92 30.17 -41.75
CA PHE A 250 -20.06 31.08 -41.79
C PHE A 250 -19.67 32.45 -42.41
N ALA A 251 -18.53 33.02 -42.03
CA ALA A 251 -18.06 34.28 -42.60
C ALA A 251 -17.85 34.20 -44.13
N ALA A 252 -17.27 33.12 -44.61
CA ALA A 252 -17.12 32.86 -46.03
C ALA A 252 -18.49 32.72 -46.72
N THR A 253 -19.40 31.93 -46.16
CA THR A 253 -20.76 31.73 -46.68
C THR A 253 -21.53 33.05 -46.82
N PHE A 254 -21.54 33.90 -45.80
CA PHE A 254 -22.21 35.20 -45.86
C PHE A 254 -21.53 36.14 -46.88
N THR A 255 -20.22 36.11 -47.03
CA THR A 255 -19.50 36.91 -48.01
C THR A 255 -19.93 36.51 -49.42
N TYR A 256 -20.01 35.19 -49.72
CA TYR A 256 -20.43 34.75 -51.05
C TYR A 256 -21.90 35.04 -51.33
N VAL A 257 -22.80 34.91 -50.40
CA VAL A 257 -24.23 35.27 -50.55
C VAL A 257 -24.39 36.78 -50.75
N ALA A 258 -23.63 37.61 -50.00
CA ALA A 258 -23.75 39.08 -50.05
C ALA A 258 -23.26 39.65 -51.39
N VAL A 259 -22.24 39.01 -52.03
CA VAL A 259 -21.67 39.51 -53.29
C VAL A 259 -22.33 38.89 -54.51
N ASN A 260 -22.88 37.68 -54.42
CA ASN A 260 -23.51 36.99 -55.54
C ASN A 260 -24.97 36.67 -55.23
N TYR A 261 -25.88 37.64 -55.58
CA TYR A 261 -27.32 37.56 -55.32
C TYR A 261 -28.06 36.37 -55.90
N ASN A 262 -27.46 35.64 -56.85
CA ASN A 262 -28.07 34.43 -57.48
C ASN A 262 -27.62 33.13 -56.87
N THR A 263 -26.79 33.14 -55.81
CA THR A 263 -26.31 31.95 -55.16
C THR A 263 -27.17 31.62 -53.96
N SER A 264 -27.73 30.42 -53.87
CA SER A 264 -28.47 30.02 -52.68
C SER A 264 -27.55 29.90 -51.45
N LEU A 265 -28.09 30.12 -50.27
CA LEU A 265 -27.37 30.02 -49.01
C LEU A 265 -26.75 28.60 -48.85
N VAL A 266 -27.44 27.59 -49.36
CA VAL A 266 -26.97 26.18 -49.30
C VAL A 266 -25.78 25.95 -50.20
N ASP A 267 -25.80 26.51 -51.44
CA ASP A 267 -24.69 26.37 -52.37
C ASP A 267 -23.47 27.14 -51.91
N ALA A 268 -23.65 28.35 -51.33
CA ALA A 268 -22.59 29.12 -50.72
C ALA A 268 -21.96 28.40 -49.52
N LEU A 269 -22.78 27.75 -48.67
CA LEU A 269 -22.30 26.95 -47.55
C LEU A 269 -21.52 25.73 -48.04
N TYR A 270 -22.07 25.00 -49.03
CA TYR A 270 -21.42 23.82 -49.60
C TYR A 270 -20.05 24.20 -50.21
N PHE A 271 -20.01 25.29 -50.96
CA PHE A 271 -18.76 25.81 -51.54
C PHE A 271 -17.76 26.23 -50.43
N SER A 272 -18.21 26.97 -49.42
CA SER A 272 -17.35 27.42 -48.31
C SER A 272 -16.76 26.24 -47.52
N VAL A 273 -17.56 25.21 -47.24
CA VAL A 273 -17.07 23.97 -46.61
C VAL A 273 -16.06 23.26 -47.50
N GLY A 274 -16.39 23.04 -48.80
CA GLY A 274 -15.49 22.36 -49.74
C GLY A 274 -14.16 23.09 -49.94
N MET A 275 -14.21 24.42 -50.04
CA MET A 275 -13.03 25.27 -50.19
C MET A 275 -12.13 25.23 -48.93
N ILE A 276 -12.69 25.42 -47.73
CA ILE A 276 -11.93 25.46 -46.47
C ILE A 276 -11.40 24.06 -46.12
N THR A 277 -12.14 23.00 -46.41
CA THR A 277 -11.71 21.63 -46.14
C THR A 277 -10.78 21.03 -47.20
N GLY A 278 -10.63 21.71 -48.35
CA GLY A 278 -9.86 21.22 -49.49
C GLY A 278 -10.55 20.08 -50.24
N ALA A 279 -11.84 19.80 -49.96
CA ALA A 279 -12.59 18.75 -50.63
C ALA A 279 -13.06 19.13 -52.04
N GLY A 280 -12.97 20.42 -52.38
CA GLY A 280 -13.49 20.93 -53.66
C GLY A 280 -15.01 20.98 -53.71
N GLY A 281 -15.58 21.47 -54.82
CA GLY A 281 -17.00 21.44 -55.09
C GLY A 281 -17.57 22.82 -55.46
N GLN A 282 -18.53 22.83 -56.42
CA GLN A 282 -19.27 24.01 -56.93
C GLN A 282 -18.38 25.23 -57.24
N GLU A 283 -17.31 25.05 -57.97
CA GLU A 283 -16.36 26.12 -58.36
C GLU A 283 -17.06 27.25 -59.13
N GLN A 284 -18.24 27.02 -59.71
CA GLN A 284 -19.04 28.01 -60.40
C GLN A 284 -19.40 29.23 -59.54
N VAL A 285 -19.43 29.10 -58.20
CA VAL A 285 -19.69 30.20 -57.26
C VAL A 285 -18.53 31.23 -57.31
N ALA A 286 -17.27 30.77 -57.50
CA ALA A 286 -16.11 31.64 -57.57
C ALA A 286 -15.77 32.06 -59.01
N GLU A 287 -16.12 31.25 -60.02
CA GLU A 287 -15.77 31.47 -61.43
C GLU A 287 -16.41 32.76 -61.99
N LYS A 288 -17.66 33.03 -61.62
CA LYS A 288 -18.42 34.21 -62.04
C LYS A 288 -18.28 35.42 -61.09
N ALA A 289 -17.50 35.29 -60.02
CA ALA A 289 -17.30 36.31 -59.02
C ALA A 289 -16.28 37.38 -59.44
N PRO A 290 -16.41 38.64 -58.93
CA PRO A 290 -15.42 39.70 -59.15
C PRO A 290 -14.00 39.28 -58.72
N ALA A 291 -12.98 39.96 -59.28
CA ALA A 291 -11.58 39.66 -58.97
C ALA A 291 -11.24 39.72 -57.48
N SER A 292 -11.86 40.64 -56.75
CA SER A 292 -11.72 40.77 -55.29
C SER A 292 -12.16 39.50 -54.55
N ILE A 293 -13.24 38.87 -54.99
CA ILE A 293 -13.73 37.63 -54.40
C ILE A 293 -12.82 36.43 -54.71
N LYS A 294 -12.22 36.41 -55.93
CA LYS A 294 -11.22 35.37 -56.28
C LYS A 294 -9.99 35.44 -55.38
N VAL A 295 -9.51 36.67 -55.09
CA VAL A 295 -8.41 36.88 -54.15
C VAL A 295 -8.79 36.49 -52.72
N PHE A 296 -10.00 36.90 -52.28
CA PHE A 296 -10.54 36.47 -50.97
C PHE A 296 -10.60 34.95 -50.87
N THR A 297 -11.11 34.27 -51.89
CA THR A 297 -11.16 32.80 -51.95
C THR A 297 -9.79 32.17 -51.82
N ALA A 298 -8.80 32.68 -52.55
CA ALA A 298 -7.42 32.18 -52.45
C ALA A 298 -6.81 32.33 -51.05
N ILE A 299 -7.03 33.49 -50.41
CA ILE A 299 -6.59 33.73 -49.02
C ILE A 299 -7.31 32.76 -48.07
N MET A 300 -8.62 32.60 -48.19
CA MET A 300 -9.40 31.70 -47.36
C MET A 300 -9.00 30.23 -47.54
N MET A 301 -8.62 29.79 -48.72
CA MET A 301 -8.06 28.44 -48.97
C MET A 301 -6.77 28.22 -48.18
N ILE A 302 -5.83 29.17 -48.21
CA ILE A 302 -4.56 29.07 -47.48
C ILE A 302 -4.81 29.05 -45.97
N VAL A 303 -5.64 29.97 -45.45
CA VAL A 303 -5.97 30.05 -44.05
C VAL A 303 -6.74 28.80 -43.58
N GLY A 304 -7.70 28.34 -44.43
CA GLY A 304 -8.48 27.12 -44.18
C GLY A 304 -7.58 25.88 -44.07
N ALA A 305 -6.65 25.69 -44.98
CA ALA A 305 -5.69 24.60 -44.93
C ALA A 305 -4.84 24.63 -43.63
N GLY A 306 -4.42 25.83 -43.20
CA GLY A 306 -3.71 26.01 -41.93
C GLY A 306 -4.55 25.60 -40.72
N VAL A 307 -5.79 26.07 -40.67
CA VAL A 307 -6.72 25.73 -39.54
C VAL A 307 -7.04 24.24 -39.50
N ILE A 308 -7.24 23.62 -40.66
CA ILE A 308 -7.46 22.16 -40.74
C ILE A 308 -6.22 21.39 -40.30
N GLY A 309 -5.02 21.85 -40.69
CA GLY A 309 -3.77 21.25 -40.21
C GLY A 309 -3.66 21.28 -38.69
N VAL A 310 -4.04 22.40 -38.07
CA VAL A 310 -4.11 22.50 -36.60
C VAL A 310 -5.20 21.59 -36.03
N CYS A 311 -6.39 21.50 -36.65
CA CYS A 311 -7.43 20.57 -36.25
C CYS A 311 -6.95 19.12 -36.27
N TYR A 312 -6.29 18.68 -37.35
CA TYR A 312 -5.72 17.34 -37.45
C TYR A 312 -4.64 17.08 -36.39
N ALA A 313 -3.77 18.06 -36.15
CA ALA A 313 -2.73 17.94 -35.12
C ALA A 313 -3.33 17.79 -33.73
N LEU A 314 -4.35 18.59 -33.38
CA LEU A 314 -5.05 18.52 -32.10
C LEU A 314 -5.87 17.23 -31.95
N LEU A 315 -6.55 16.79 -33.02
CA LEU A 315 -7.28 15.51 -33.04
C LEU A 315 -6.33 14.34 -32.87
N ASN A 316 -5.20 14.35 -33.55
CA ASN A 316 -4.20 13.30 -33.46
C ASN A 316 -3.59 13.25 -32.05
N ASP A 317 -3.21 14.41 -31.48
CA ASP A 317 -2.75 14.51 -30.09
C ASP A 317 -3.82 14.06 -29.08
N PHE A 318 -5.08 14.38 -29.32
CA PHE A 318 -6.20 13.96 -28.46
C PHE A 318 -6.51 12.47 -28.58
N ILE A 319 -6.55 11.90 -29.79
CA ILE A 319 -6.92 10.50 -30.04
C ILE A 319 -5.75 9.55 -29.75
N LEU A 320 -4.55 9.85 -30.27
CA LEU A 320 -3.36 9.01 -30.13
C LEU A 320 -2.54 9.35 -28.87
N GLY A 321 -2.67 10.57 -28.36
CA GLY A 321 -1.97 11.05 -27.17
C GLY A 321 -2.55 10.47 -25.88
N SER A 322 -1.80 10.69 -24.78
CA SER A 322 -2.22 10.33 -23.41
C SER A 322 -3.47 11.08 -22.92
N ARG A 323 -3.85 12.20 -23.59
CA ARG A 323 -4.92 13.12 -23.17
C ARG A 323 -6.30 12.49 -23.17
N LEU A 324 -6.63 11.64 -24.16
CA LEU A 324 -7.91 10.93 -24.18
C LEU A 324 -8.04 9.97 -22.99
N LYS A 325 -6.94 9.28 -22.65
CA LYS A 325 -6.91 8.39 -21.47
C LYS A 325 -7.05 9.18 -20.18
N GLN A 326 -6.34 10.31 -20.06
CA GLN A 326 -6.47 11.21 -18.90
C GLN A 326 -7.90 11.76 -18.77
N PHE A 327 -8.52 12.15 -19.88
CA PHE A 327 -9.92 12.59 -19.90
C PHE A 327 -10.85 11.53 -19.30
N TRP A 328 -10.74 10.27 -19.75
CA TRP A 328 -11.57 9.18 -19.22
C TRP A 328 -11.25 8.85 -17.76
N ASP A 329 -10.01 8.97 -17.34
CA ASP A 329 -9.62 8.74 -15.95
C ASP A 329 -10.22 9.81 -15.03
N VAL A 330 -10.11 11.10 -15.39
CA VAL A 330 -10.74 12.20 -14.63
C VAL A 330 -12.26 12.08 -14.62
N ALA A 331 -12.89 11.63 -15.74
CA ALA A 331 -14.33 11.38 -15.81
C ALA A 331 -14.84 10.35 -14.80
N ARG A 332 -13.97 9.45 -14.36
CA ARG A 332 -14.28 8.38 -13.41
C ARG A 332 -14.05 8.77 -11.95
N VAL A 333 -13.50 9.95 -11.69
CA VAL A 333 -13.26 10.42 -10.31
C VAL A 333 -14.58 10.42 -9.53
N PRO A 334 -14.65 9.76 -8.37
CA PRO A 334 -15.84 9.71 -7.55
C PRO A 334 -16.24 11.10 -7.04
N THR A 335 -17.54 11.30 -6.84
CA THR A 335 -18.07 12.59 -6.41
C THR A 335 -17.97 12.82 -4.90
N LYS A 336 -17.90 11.75 -4.10
CA LYS A 336 -17.85 11.78 -2.63
C LYS A 336 -17.42 10.44 -2.03
N HIS A 337 -17.00 10.45 -0.77
CA HIS A 337 -16.67 9.27 0.03
C HIS A 337 -15.64 8.34 -0.62
N HIS A 338 -14.59 8.91 -1.16
CA HIS A 338 -13.47 8.20 -1.77
C HIS A 338 -12.16 8.56 -1.07
N TYR A 339 -11.12 7.81 -1.36
CA TYR A 339 -9.78 7.99 -0.84
C TYR A 339 -8.86 8.50 -1.94
N ILE A 340 -8.02 9.48 -1.64
CA ILE A 340 -7.04 10.03 -2.59
C ILE A 340 -5.67 9.51 -2.19
N VAL A 341 -4.95 8.91 -3.15
CA VAL A 341 -3.57 8.43 -2.95
C VAL A 341 -2.64 9.26 -3.82
N CYS A 342 -1.78 10.07 -3.20
CA CYS A 342 -0.76 10.87 -3.87
C CYS A 342 0.58 10.13 -3.87
N GLY A 343 1.09 9.82 -5.07
CA GLY A 343 2.31 9.05 -5.30
C GLY A 343 2.05 7.56 -5.51
N LEU A 344 2.31 7.08 -6.72
CA LEU A 344 2.10 5.69 -7.14
C LEU A 344 3.41 4.89 -7.10
N GLY A 345 4.12 4.95 -5.97
CA GLY A 345 5.27 4.10 -5.69
C GLY A 345 4.88 2.69 -5.20
N GLY A 346 5.86 1.92 -4.72
CA GLY A 346 5.60 0.59 -4.17
C GLY A 346 4.58 0.59 -3.03
N ILE A 347 4.60 1.60 -2.15
CA ILE A 347 3.61 1.76 -1.07
C ILE A 347 2.26 2.17 -1.63
N GLY A 348 2.22 3.19 -2.50
CA GLY A 348 0.98 3.71 -3.07
C GLY A 348 0.16 2.65 -3.80
N ILE A 349 0.79 1.82 -4.63
CA ILE A 349 0.08 0.75 -5.35
C ILE A 349 -0.47 -0.33 -4.40
N GLN A 350 0.20 -0.63 -3.30
CA GLN A 350 -0.28 -1.58 -2.31
C GLN A 350 -1.45 -1.01 -1.51
N ILE A 351 -1.41 0.29 -1.14
CA ILE A 351 -2.54 0.99 -0.51
C ILE A 351 -3.76 0.96 -1.43
N VAL A 352 -3.58 1.28 -2.71
CA VAL A 352 -4.65 1.22 -3.70
C VAL A 352 -5.29 -0.16 -3.76
N ARG A 353 -4.47 -1.23 -3.82
CA ARG A 353 -4.97 -2.62 -3.81
C ARG A 353 -5.72 -2.96 -2.54
N GLN A 354 -5.20 -2.52 -1.39
CA GLN A 354 -5.80 -2.80 -0.08
C GLN A 354 -7.17 -2.14 0.07
N LEU A 355 -7.26 -0.84 -0.23
CA LEU A 355 -8.52 -0.10 -0.15
C LEU A 355 -9.57 -0.64 -1.13
N GLN A 356 -9.16 -1.03 -2.34
CA GLN A 356 -10.06 -1.65 -3.31
C GLN A 356 -10.57 -3.03 -2.88
N LYS A 357 -9.70 -3.88 -2.30
CA LYS A 357 -10.11 -5.18 -1.74
C LYS A 357 -11.16 -5.01 -0.64
N GLN A 358 -11.10 -3.91 0.11
CA GLN A 358 -12.08 -3.54 1.13
C GLN A 358 -13.35 -2.87 0.56
N GLY A 359 -13.43 -2.70 -0.77
CA GLY A 359 -14.60 -2.12 -1.45
C GLY A 359 -14.63 -0.59 -1.50
N HIS A 360 -13.54 0.09 -1.15
CA HIS A 360 -13.47 1.55 -1.18
C HIS A 360 -13.18 2.09 -2.58
N GLU A 361 -13.74 3.25 -2.91
CA GLU A 361 -13.42 4.00 -4.13
C GLU A 361 -12.11 4.78 -3.91
N VAL A 362 -11.17 4.66 -4.85
CA VAL A 362 -9.83 5.27 -4.75
C VAL A 362 -9.55 6.10 -5.99
N VAL A 363 -8.90 7.24 -5.81
CA VAL A 363 -8.33 8.09 -6.87
C VAL A 363 -6.83 8.18 -6.65
N VAL A 364 -6.06 8.08 -7.71
CA VAL A 364 -4.59 8.22 -7.66
C VAL A 364 -4.18 9.55 -8.29
N ILE A 365 -3.26 10.26 -7.65
CA ILE A 365 -2.55 11.41 -8.24
C ILE A 365 -1.08 11.01 -8.37
N GLU A 366 -0.54 11.09 -9.59
CA GLU A 366 0.84 10.76 -9.91
C GLU A 366 1.42 11.77 -10.89
N SER A 367 2.61 12.26 -10.62
CA SER A 367 3.26 13.28 -11.45
C SER A 367 4.07 12.68 -12.60
N ASP A 368 4.60 11.46 -12.44
CA ASP A 368 5.42 10.80 -13.46
C ASP A 368 4.57 9.99 -14.44
N ALA A 369 4.48 10.48 -15.68
CA ALA A 369 3.75 9.82 -16.78
C ALA A 369 4.38 8.47 -17.19
N ASN A 370 5.65 8.22 -16.83
CA ASN A 370 6.38 6.99 -17.12
C ASN A 370 6.44 6.03 -15.93
N ASN A 371 5.69 6.30 -14.87
CA ASN A 371 5.68 5.47 -13.68
C ASN A 371 5.27 4.02 -14.00
N ARG A 372 6.13 3.07 -13.61
CA ARG A 372 5.96 1.63 -13.86
C ARG A 372 4.66 1.01 -13.32
N PHE A 373 4.04 1.62 -12.31
CA PHE A 373 2.81 1.11 -11.69
C PHE A 373 1.53 1.64 -12.32
N LEU A 374 1.61 2.58 -13.28
CA LEU A 374 0.42 3.12 -13.96
C LEU A 374 -0.40 2.03 -14.65
N HIS A 375 0.27 1.08 -15.32
CA HIS A 375 -0.41 -0.04 -15.95
C HIS A 375 -1.18 -0.88 -14.92
N THR A 376 -0.56 -1.18 -13.78
CA THR A 376 -1.18 -1.94 -12.69
C THR A 376 -2.38 -1.19 -12.09
N ALA A 377 -2.26 0.11 -11.83
CA ALA A 377 -3.37 0.91 -11.30
C ALA A 377 -4.54 0.98 -12.30
N ARG A 378 -4.26 1.10 -13.60
CA ARG A 378 -5.29 1.05 -14.66
C ARG A 378 -5.97 -0.31 -14.77
N SER A 379 -5.24 -1.41 -14.62
CA SER A 379 -5.84 -2.76 -14.60
C SER A 379 -6.80 -2.95 -13.43
N LEU A 380 -6.55 -2.27 -12.32
CA LEU A 380 -7.46 -2.17 -11.16
C LEU A 380 -8.65 -1.23 -11.40
N ARG A 381 -8.74 -0.58 -12.58
CA ARG A 381 -9.80 0.39 -12.95
C ARG A 381 -9.89 1.60 -12.03
N VAL A 382 -8.77 2.00 -11.43
CA VAL A 382 -8.67 3.19 -10.58
C VAL A 382 -8.48 4.43 -11.47
N PRO A 383 -9.23 5.52 -11.28
CA PRO A 383 -8.96 6.79 -11.96
C PRO A 383 -7.62 7.36 -11.53
N ILE A 384 -6.83 7.82 -12.52
CA ILE A 384 -5.50 8.35 -12.31
C ILE A 384 -5.44 9.79 -12.86
N ILE A 385 -5.07 10.73 -12.01
CA ILE A 385 -4.79 12.12 -12.38
C ILE A 385 -3.27 12.23 -12.55
N LEU A 386 -2.81 12.43 -13.79
CA LEU A 386 -1.39 12.59 -14.11
C LEU A 386 -0.98 14.06 -14.02
N GLU A 387 -0.89 14.56 -12.79
CA GLU A 387 -0.56 15.95 -12.48
C GLU A 387 0.17 16.02 -11.13
N ASP A 388 0.73 17.20 -10.83
CA ASP A 388 1.39 17.47 -9.56
C ASP A 388 0.35 17.70 -8.44
N ALA A 389 0.40 16.87 -7.41
CA ALA A 389 -0.52 16.96 -6.25
C ALA A 389 -0.31 18.22 -5.38
N ARG A 390 0.81 18.95 -5.54
CA ARG A 390 1.05 20.23 -4.86
C ARG A 390 0.14 21.35 -5.37
N VAL A 391 -0.38 21.20 -6.58
CA VAL A 391 -1.23 22.21 -7.23
C VAL A 391 -2.67 22.10 -6.71
N ASN A 392 -3.22 23.22 -6.25
CA ASN A 392 -4.60 23.31 -5.73
C ASN A 392 -5.65 22.74 -6.71
N ASP A 393 -5.51 23.03 -8.00
CA ASP A 393 -6.49 22.60 -9.00
C ASP A 393 -6.47 21.09 -9.22
N THR A 394 -5.31 20.45 -9.08
CA THR A 394 -5.17 18.98 -9.13
C THR A 394 -5.96 18.32 -8.00
N LEU A 395 -5.82 18.83 -6.77
CA LEU A 395 -6.56 18.33 -5.61
C LEU A 395 -8.07 18.59 -5.72
N LYS A 396 -8.47 19.75 -6.29
CA LYS A 396 -9.88 20.03 -6.59
C LYS A 396 -10.42 19.08 -7.67
N THR A 397 -9.63 18.76 -8.70
CA THR A 397 -10.00 17.78 -9.73
C THR A 397 -10.22 16.39 -9.13
N ALA A 398 -9.42 16.02 -8.11
CA ALA A 398 -9.62 14.80 -7.34
C ALA A 398 -10.81 14.84 -6.38
N ASN A 399 -11.61 15.91 -6.32
CA ASN A 399 -12.73 16.11 -5.38
C ASN A 399 -12.33 16.06 -3.90
N LEU A 400 -11.18 16.64 -3.54
CA LEU A 400 -10.65 16.59 -2.18
C LEU A 400 -11.67 16.99 -1.11
N GLN A 401 -12.44 18.05 -1.31
CA GLN A 401 -13.45 18.53 -0.36
C GLN A 401 -14.55 17.52 0.00
N LYS A 402 -14.73 16.49 -0.83
CA LYS A 402 -15.74 15.43 -0.65
C LYS A 402 -15.12 14.04 -0.49
N ALA A 403 -13.79 13.97 -0.43
CA ALA A 403 -13.06 12.78 -0.11
C ALA A 403 -13.17 12.43 1.38
N THR A 404 -12.98 11.17 1.72
CA THR A 404 -12.92 10.71 3.12
C THR A 404 -11.56 10.96 3.73
N ALA A 405 -10.49 10.69 2.96
CA ALA A 405 -9.12 10.91 3.40
C ALA A 405 -8.19 11.12 2.20
N ILE A 406 -7.04 11.73 2.46
CA ILE A 406 -5.92 11.82 1.55
C ILE A 406 -4.69 11.14 2.14
N ILE A 407 -4.04 10.30 1.35
CA ILE A 407 -2.86 9.52 1.73
C ILE A 407 -1.71 9.95 0.82
N VAL A 408 -0.70 10.59 1.41
CA VAL A 408 0.43 11.15 0.65
C VAL A 408 1.67 10.30 0.91
N VAL A 409 2.11 9.59 -0.12
CA VAL A 409 3.16 8.55 -0.01
C VAL A 409 4.24 8.66 -1.09
N THR A 410 4.58 9.88 -1.49
CA THR A 410 5.70 10.11 -2.40
C THR A 410 7.03 9.73 -1.73
N SER A 411 8.11 9.69 -2.48
CA SER A 411 9.44 9.38 -1.93
C SER A 411 10.14 10.58 -1.26
N ASN A 412 9.55 11.76 -1.30
CA ASN A 412 10.14 12.99 -0.78
C ASN A 412 9.27 13.55 0.35
N ASP A 413 9.85 13.65 1.55
CA ASP A 413 9.15 14.08 2.76
C ASP A 413 8.66 15.54 2.67
N MET A 414 9.46 16.45 2.07
CA MET A 414 9.07 17.84 1.91
C MET A 414 7.87 17.99 0.95
N ILE A 415 7.86 17.23 -0.16
CA ILE A 415 6.72 17.19 -1.07
C ILE A 415 5.48 16.64 -0.36
N ASN A 416 5.64 15.64 0.51
CA ASN A 416 4.52 15.08 1.27
C ASN A 416 3.92 16.13 2.22
N VAL A 417 4.75 16.89 2.90
CA VAL A 417 4.31 17.99 3.79
C VAL A 417 3.61 19.09 2.98
N GLU A 418 4.18 19.51 1.85
CA GLU A 418 3.59 20.54 0.97
C GLU A 418 2.20 20.13 0.46
N ILE A 419 2.04 18.88 0.01
CA ILE A 419 0.73 18.34 -0.40
C ILE A 419 -0.23 18.30 0.78
N GLY A 420 0.21 17.87 1.96
CA GLY A 420 -0.60 17.83 3.18
C GLY A 420 -1.13 19.21 3.58
N LEU A 421 -0.26 20.23 3.59
CA LEU A 421 -0.64 21.61 3.88
C LEU A 421 -1.61 22.20 2.83
N THR A 422 -1.34 21.91 1.56
CA THR A 422 -2.25 22.31 0.46
C THR A 422 -3.63 21.64 0.62
N ALA A 423 -3.66 20.38 1.00
CA ALA A 423 -4.89 19.65 1.26
C ALA A 423 -5.66 20.23 2.46
N LYS A 424 -4.97 20.53 3.57
CA LYS A 424 -5.56 21.13 4.78
C LYS A 424 -6.14 22.52 4.49
N ALA A 425 -5.47 23.31 3.64
CA ALA A 425 -5.97 24.61 3.21
C ALA A 425 -7.26 24.51 2.38
N ILE A 426 -7.44 23.48 1.56
CA ILE A 426 -8.64 23.27 0.73
C ILE A 426 -9.78 22.63 1.54
N ALA A 427 -9.46 21.69 2.42
CA ALA A 427 -10.40 20.90 3.21
C ALA A 427 -9.87 20.70 4.63
N PRO A 428 -10.10 21.66 5.57
CA PRO A 428 -9.50 21.65 6.91
C PRO A 428 -9.83 20.41 7.77
N GLN A 429 -10.94 19.73 7.49
CA GLN A 429 -11.43 18.58 8.24
C GLN A 429 -11.11 17.22 7.58
N ILE A 430 -10.31 17.23 6.52
CA ILE A 430 -9.99 15.96 5.84
C ILE A 430 -8.95 15.19 6.63
N ASN A 431 -9.16 13.88 6.77
CA ASN A 431 -8.14 12.99 7.35
C ASN A 431 -6.92 12.94 6.43
N ILE A 432 -5.74 13.33 6.96
CA ILE A 432 -4.48 13.38 6.23
C ILE A 432 -3.52 12.35 6.81
N THR A 433 -3.15 11.37 6.00
CA THR A 433 -2.10 10.40 6.34
C THR A 433 -0.88 10.65 5.48
N LEU A 434 0.25 10.99 6.11
CA LEU A 434 1.50 11.30 5.43
C LEU A 434 2.55 10.20 5.63
N ARG A 435 3.39 10.02 4.62
CA ARG A 435 4.62 9.25 4.73
C ARG A 435 5.78 10.16 5.10
N SER A 436 6.56 9.76 6.10
CA SER A 436 7.90 10.29 6.36
C SER A 436 8.95 9.16 6.29
N GLN A 437 10.16 9.49 5.86
CA GLN A 437 11.29 8.56 5.89
C GLN A 437 12.04 8.63 7.22
N ASP A 438 12.00 9.79 7.89
CA ASP A 438 12.60 10.04 9.19
C ASP A 438 11.48 10.11 10.24
N PRO A 439 11.50 9.24 11.27
CA PRO A 439 10.49 9.22 12.32
C PRO A 439 10.47 10.50 13.15
N GLN A 440 11.63 11.06 13.50
CA GLN A 440 11.72 12.28 14.32
C GLN A 440 11.15 13.48 13.57
N PHE A 441 11.55 13.63 12.30
CA PHE A 441 10.96 14.63 11.42
C PHE A 441 9.45 14.42 11.26
N GLY A 442 9.02 13.17 11.09
CA GLY A 442 7.60 12.80 10.97
C GLY A 442 6.79 13.20 12.20
N GLN A 443 7.30 12.93 13.40
CA GLN A 443 6.66 13.33 14.66
C GLN A 443 6.58 14.85 14.79
N SER A 444 7.66 15.57 14.54
CA SER A 444 7.67 17.04 14.58
C SER A 444 6.68 17.65 13.59
N VAL A 445 6.60 17.10 12.37
CA VAL A 445 5.65 17.54 11.33
C VAL A 445 4.20 17.27 11.77
N GLN A 446 3.94 16.13 12.38
CA GLN A 446 2.62 15.79 12.89
C GLN A 446 2.17 16.75 13.99
N GLU A 447 3.03 17.06 14.94
CA GLU A 447 2.75 17.97 16.06
C GLU A 447 2.57 19.43 15.60
N VAL A 448 3.50 19.94 14.78
CA VAL A 448 3.51 21.36 14.37
C VAL A 448 2.37 21.68 13.41
N PHE A 449 2.08 20.79 12.46
CA PHE A 449 1.06 21.03 11.44
C PHE A 449 -0.27 20.34 11.76
N GLU A 450 -0.38 19.67 12.90
CA GLU A 450 -1.60 18.96 13.35
C GLU A 450 -2.15 18.03 12.27
N PHE A 451 -1.28 17.22 11.67
CA PHE A 451 -1.73 16.14 10.78
C PHE A 451 -2.22 14.95 11.63
N GLU A 452 -3.28 14.29 11.19
CA GLU A 452 -3.86 13.18 11.93
C GLU A 452 -2.87 12.04 12.09
N THR A 453 -2.09 11.73 11.05
CA THR A 453 -1.14 10.61 11.10
C THR A 453 0.05 10.83 10.16
N VAL A 454 1.26 10.69 10.72
CA VAL A 454 2.51 10.64 9.94
C VAL A 454 3.21 9.33 10.22
N LEU A 455 3.44 8.53 9.18
CA LEU A 455 3.94 7.15 9.31
C LEU A 455 5.30 6.97 8.61
N CYS A 456 6.19 6.21 9.26
CA CYS A 456 7.48 5.84 8.72
C CYS A 456 7.49 4.36 8.27
N PRO A 457 7.53 4.05 6.95
CA PRO A 457 7.44 2.68 6.45
C PRO A 457 8.52 1.74 6.98
N SER A 458 9.74 2.26 7.23
CA SER A 458 10.83 1.45 7.77
C SER A 458 10.58 1.04 9.23
N GLU A 459 9.90 1.86 10.02
CA GLU A 459 9.51 1.49 11.39
C GLU A 459 8.42 0.45 11.40
N LEU A 460 7.39 0.66 10.58
CA LEU A 460 6.27 -0.27 10.45
C LEU A 460 6.70 -1.67 9.98
N ALA A 461 7.72 -1.76 9.13
CA ALA A 461 8.21 -3.04 8.61
C ALA A 461 9.26 -3.71 9.52
N THR A 462 10.03 -2.95 10.30
CA THR A 462 11.13 -3.46 11.12
C THR A 462 10.72 -4.61 12.03
N PRO A 463 9.61 -4.54 12.79
CA PRO A 463 9.17 -5.63 13.65
C PRO A 463 8.94 -6.95 12.89
N SER A 464 8.34 -6.88 11.70
CA SER A 464 8.09 -8.05 10.86
C SER A 464 9.38 -8.74 10.40
N PHE A 465 10.40 -7.96 9.99
CA PHE A 465 11.71 -8.49 9.62
C PHE A 465 12.42 -9.12 10.82
N ALA A 466 12.38 -8.48 11.98
CA ALA A 466 12.99 -8.99 13.20
C ALA A 466 12.32 -10.30 13.64
N ALA A 467 11.00 -10.34 13.66
CA ALA A 467 10.23 -11.52 13.96
C ALA A 467 10.54 -12.68 13.00
N ALA A 468 10.56 -12.40 11.68
CA ALA A 468 10.95 -13.40 10.69
C ALA A 468 12.39 -13.89 10.87
N ALA A 469 13.32 -13.04 11.28
CA ALA A 469 14.71 -13.42 11.54
C ALA A 469 14.86 -14.34 12.75
N LEU A 470 14.05 -14.14 13.77
CA LEU A 470 14.01 -15.00 14.97
C LEU A 470 13.46 -16.39 14.69
N GLY A 471 12.71 -16.57 13.63
CA GLY A 471 12.27 -17.89 13.13
C GLY A 471 10.74 -18.02 12.99
N GLY A 472 10.26 -19.11 12.35
CA GLY A 472 8.83 -19.45 12.20
C GLY A 472 8.08 -18.74 11.08
N LYS A 473 6.82 -19.17 10.89
CA LYS A 473 5.87 -18.50 10.01
C LYS A 473 5.12 -17.45 10.82
N ILE A 474 5.57 -16.20 10.70
CA ILE A 474 4.95 -15.06 11.36
C ILE A 474 3.66 -14.72 10.62
N LEU A 475 2.55 -14.66 11.36
CA LEU A 475 1.22 -14.28 10.88
C LEU A 475 0.93 -12.79 11.11
N GLY A 476 1.59 -12.22 12.11
CA GLY A 476 1.50 -10.83 12.46
C GLY A 476 2.49 -10.46 13.54
N ASN A 477 2.62 -9.17 13.79
CA ASN A 477 3.48 -8.63 14.83
C ASN A 477 3.04 -7.22 15.19
N GLY A 478 3.46 -6.74 16.34
CA GLY A 478 3.35 -5.37 16.76
C GLY A 478 4.41 -5.01 17.78
N MET A 479 4.54 -3.72 18.03
CA MET A 479 5.41 -3.16 19.06
C MET A 479 4.55 -2.46 20.09
N THR A 480 4.82 -2.73 21.36
CA THR A 480 4.27 -1.98 22.48
C THR A 480 5.45 -1.52 23.31
N GLU A 481 5.70 -0.22 23.37
CA GLU A 481 6.89 0.34 23.96
C GLU A 481 8.17 -0.31 23.39
N ASP A 482 8.90 -1.06 24.21
CA ASP A 482 10.11 -1.80 23.81
C ASP A 482 9.86 -3.31 23.57
N LEU A 483 8.64 -3.79 23.76
CA LEU A 483 8.28 -5.20 23.61
C LEU A 483 7.80 -5.49 22.18
N LEU A 484 8.55 -6.33 21.45
CA LEU A 484 8.10 -6.94 20.21
C LEU A 484 7.28 -8.19 20.55
N TRP A 485 6.01 -8.22 20.16
CA TRP A 485 5.20 -9.44 20.19
C TRP A 485 4.96 -9.94 18.77
N VAL A 486 4.80 -11.25 18.65
CA VAL A 486 4.64 -11.95 17.36
C VAL A 486 3.47 -12.90 17.42
N ALA A 487 2.71 -12.97 16.33
CA ALA A 487 1.69 -13.98 16.12
C ALA A 487 2.24 -15.05 15.17
N LEU A 488 2.06 -16.30 15.54
CA LEU A 488 2.56 -17.44 14.79
C LEU A 488 1.59 -18.62 14.83
N ALA A 489 1.79 -19.58 13.90
CA ALA A 489 1.10 -20.86 13.93
C ALA A 489 2.12 -21.96 14.21
N THR A 490 1.82 -22.84 15.16
CA THR A 490 2.62 -24.01 15.49
C THR A 490 1.82 -25.29 15.26
N LEU A 491 2.47 -26.28 14.63
CA LEU A 491 1.90 -27.62 14.45
C LEU A 491 2.21 -28.47 15.67
N ILE A 492 1.18 -29.02 16.29
CA ILE A 492 1.33 -29.96 17.40
C ILE A 492 1.72 -31.33 16.82
N THR A 493 2.96 -31.75 17.08
CA THR A 493 3.44 -33.09 16.74
C THR A 493 3.36 -34.03 17.94
N PRO A 494 3.44 -35.36 17.77
CA PRO A 494 3.45 -36.29 18.91
C PRO A 494 4.56 -36.02 19.94
N LYS A 495 5.67 -35.40 19.48
CA LYS A 495 6.83 -35.03 20.33
C LYS A 495 6.77 -33.59 20.83
N HIS A 496 5.73 -32.84 20.50
CA HIS A 496 5.58 -31.45 20.93
C HIS A 496 5.39 -31.38 22.44
N SER A 497 6.05 -30.42 23.12
CA SER A 497 6.00 -30.25 24.58
C SER A 497 4.58 -30.02 25.11
N PHE A 498 3.67 -29.54 24.28
CA PHE A 498 2.27 -29.27 24.62
C PHE A 498 1.30 -30.38 24.19
N SER A 499 1.80 -31.44 23.52
CA SER A 499 0.92 -32.55 23.11
C SER A 499 0.29 -33.24 24.35
N GLY A 500 -1.05 -33.38 24.34
CA GLY A 500 -1.81 -33.99 25.43
C GLY A 500 -2.18 -33.04 26.58
N GLN A 501 -1.66 -31.81 26.59
CA GLN A 501 -2.04 -30.78 27.58
C GLN A 501 -3.29 -30.02 27.10
N THR A 502 -4.04 -29.40 28.00
CA THR A 502 -5.04 -28.40 27.59
C THR A 502 -4.36 -27.15 27.05
N VAL A 503 -5.04 -26.41 26.18
CA VAL A 503 -4.51 -25.13 25.66
C VAL A 503 -4.19 -24.16 26.80
N LYS A 504 -5.03 -24.13 27.84
CA LYS A 504 -4.82 -23.36 29.06
C LYS A 504 -3.49 -23.69 29.75
N GLU A 505 -3.25 -24.98 30.03
CA GLU A 505 -2.01 -25.43 30.66
C GLU A 505 -0.78 -25.11 29.79
N ALA A 506 -0.90 -25.32 28.50
CA ALA A 506 0.15 -25.01 27.52
C ALA A 506 0.45 -23.51 27.46
N ALA A 507 -0.59 -22.65 27.48
CA ALA A 507 -0.46 -21.19 27.44
C ALA A 507 0.22 -20.65 28.70
N MET A 508 -0.21 -21.08 29.88
CA MET A 508 0.41 -20.67 31.16
C MET A 508 1.86 -21.13 31.28
N LYS A 509 2.18 -22.33 30.78
CA LYS A 509 3.55 -22.87 30.79
C LYS A 509 4.45 -22.21 29.77
N GLY A 510 3.90 -21.86 28.60
CA GLY A 510 4.63 -21.32 27.45
C GLY A 510 4.64 -19.79 27.37
N GLY A 511 3.96 -19.08 28.27
CA GLY A 511 3.89 -17.62 28.27
C GLY A 511 3.25 -17.03 26.99
N PHE A 512 2.29 -17.71 26.39
CA PHE A 512 1.66 -17.26 25.16
C PHE A 512 0.14 -17.07 25.31
N VAL A 513 -0.43 -16.25 24.45
CA VAL A 513 -1.88 -16.07 24.32
C VAL A 513 -2.39 -16.89 23.12
N PRO A 514 -3.26 -17.89 23.33
CA PRO A 514 -3.84 -18.67 22.25
C PRO A 514 -4.92 -17.85 21.53
N LEU A 515 -4.92 -17.87 20.18
CA LEU A 515 -5.90 -17.17 19.35
C LEU A 515 -6.95 -18.11 18.78
N TYR A 516 -6.49 -19.20 18.14
CA TYR A 516 -7.31 -20.21 17.47
C TYR A 516 -6.62 -21.57 17.50
N LEU A 517 -7.43 -22.62 17.45
CA LEU A 517 -6.97 -23.98 17.17
C LEU A 517 -7.65 -24.48 15.88
N GLU A 518 -6.86 -24.88 14.90
CA GLU A 518 -7.36 -25.52 13.69
C GLU A 518 -7.20 -27.04 13.84
N ARG A 519 -8.34 -27.73 13.90
CA ARG A 519 -8.47 -29.19 13.87
C ARG A 519 -9.38 -29.55 12.71
N ASN A 520 -8.80 -29.78 11.56
CA ASN A 520 -9.51 -29.90 10.27
C ASN A 520 -10.73 -30.86 10.37
N PRO A 521 -11.98 -30.42 10.04
CA PRO A 521 -12.36 -29.14 9.43
C PRO A 521 -12.77 -28.03 10.43
N LEU A 522 -12.64 -28.24 11.72
CA LEU A 522 -13.11 -27.35 12.79
C LEU A 522 -12.09 -26.29 13.16
N THR A 523 -12.58 -25.10 13.51
CA THR A 523 -11.80 -24.02 14.12
C THR A 523 -12.38 -23.70 15.48
N ILE A 524 -11.57 -23.82 16.55
CA ILE A 524 -11.98 -23.64 17.94
C ILE A 524 -11.39 -22.32 18.44
N HIS A 525 -12.18 -21.52 19.16
CA HIS A 525 -11.79 -20.23 19.72
C HIS A 525 -12.51 -19.93 21.05
N SER A 526 -12.21 -18.80 21.68
CA SER A 526 -12.81 -18.33 22.93
C SER A 526 -12.60 -19.31 24.10
N TRP A 527 -13.58 -19.48 24.97
CA TRP A 527 -13.49 -20.36 26.15
C TRP A 527 -13.29 -21.83 25.80
N GLU A 528 -13.96 -22.32 24.75
CA GLU A 528 -13.81 -23.70 24.27
C GLU A 528 -12.35 -24.01 23.91
N LEU A 529 -11.61 -23.00 23.39
CA LEU A 529 -10.20 -23.13 23.06
C LEU A 529 -9.37 -23.46 24.30
N LEU A 530 -9.58 -22.77 25.41
CA LEU A 530 -8.77 -22.94 26.63
C LEU A 530 -8.93 -24.34 27.26
N GLU A 531 -10.13 -24.90 27.20
CA GLU A 531 -10.44 -26.23 27.76
C GLU A 531 -10.09 -27.37 26.77
N THR A 532 -9.79 -27.05 25.53
CA THR A 532 -9.49 -28.06 24.51
C THR A 532 -8.11 -28.69 24.74
N GLN A 533 -8.05 -30.02 24.69
CA GLN A 533 -6.80 -30.79 24.76
C GLN A 533 -6.11 -30.80 23.41
N LEU A 534 -4.82 -30.45 23.38
CA LEU A 534 -3.98 -30.43 22.17
C LEU A 534 -3.64 -31.84 21.70
N GLN A 535 -3.96 -32.15 20.44
CA GLN A 535 -3.73 -33.44 19.81
C GLN A 535 -2.69 -33.32 18.66
N PRO A 536 -1.96 -34.39 18.37
CA PRO A 536 -1.09 -34.42 17.21
C PRO A 536 -1.85 -34.16 15.91
N GLY A 537 -1.38 -33.20 15.12
CA GLY A 537 -2.04 -32.75 13.89
C GLY A 537 -2.77 -31.41 14.03
N ASP A 538 -3.02 -30.95 15.24
CA ASP A 538 -3.60 -29.62 15.48
C ASP A 538 -2.63 -28.50 15.09
N ILE A 539 -3.17 -27.38 14.57
CA ILE A 539 -2.41 -26.16 14.35
C ILE A 539 -2.89 -25.12 15.35
N LEU A 540 -2.03 -24.76 16.29
CA LEU A 540 -2.31 -23.75 17.30
C LEU A 540 -1.80 -22.38 16.81
N TYR A 541 -2.70 -21.41 16.73
CA TYR A 541 -2.42 -20.01 16.44
C TYR A 541 -2.30 -19.26 17.76
N LEU A 542 -1.18 -18.56 17.96
CA LEU A 542 -0.89 -17.93 19.24
C LEU A 542 -0.12 -16.62 19.05
N THR A 543 -0.14 -15.78 20.08
CA THR A 543 0.74 -14.60 20.19
C THR A 543 1.61 -14.72 21.43
N MET A 544 2.84 -14.22 21.33
CA MET A 544 3.79 -14.20 22.44
C MET A 544 4.85 -13.12 22.26
N PRO A 545 5.52 -12.70 23.34
CA PRO A 545 6.69 -11.84 23.28
C PRO A 545 7.81 -12.50 22.48
N ALA A 546 8.50 -11.71 21.64
CA ALA A 546 9.53 -12.23 20.74
C ALA A 546 10.78 -12.77 21.48
N ASN A 547 11.08 -12.27 22.66
CA ASN A 547 12.15 -12.75 23.54
C ASN A 547 11.86 -14.14 24.15
N GLU A 548 10.60 -14.58 24.17
CA GLU A 548 10.18 -15.88 24.69
C GLU A 548 10.06 -16.96 23.61
N LEU A 549 10.22 -16.59 22.34
CA LEU A 549 10.15 -17.52 21.21
C LEU A 549 11.09 -18.74 21.34
N GLU A 550 12.22 -18.62 22.03
CA GLU A 550 13.13 -19.73 22.26
C GLU A 550 12.47 -20.93 22.99
N GLN A 551 11.44 -20.69 23.78
CA GLN A 551 10.70 -21.72 24.49
C GLN A 551 9.93 -22.65 23.55
N LEU A 552 9.45 -22.08 22.40
CA LEU A 552 8.77 -22.86 21.35
C LEU A 552 9.73 -23.60 20.42
N TRP A 553 10.97 -23.10 20.27
CA TRP A 553 11.94 -23.58 19.24
C TRP A 553 12.84 -24.71 19.71
N ARG A 554 12.79 -25.14 20.94
CA ARG A 554 13.61 -26.27 21.46
C ARG A 554 13.26 -27.61 20.82
N ILE A 555 12.35 -27.66 19.84
CA ILE A 555 11.90 -28.87 19.14
C ILE A 555 12.32 -28.82 17.67
N PRO A 556 12.86 -29.90 17.07
CA PRO A 556 13.39 -29.89 15.72
C PRO A 556 12.28 -29.70 14.67
N PHE A 557 12.39 -28.60 13.93
CA PHE A 557 11.49 -28.15 12.85
C PHE A 557 11.45 -29.06 11.60
N LYS A 558 12.21 -30.12 11.57
CA LYS A 558 12.48 -30.93 10.35
C LYS A 558 11.29 -31.66 9.75
N GLU A 559 10.18 -31.86 10.48
CA GLU A 559 9.07 -32.70 10.00
C GLU A 559 7.81 -31.91 9.55
N ALA A 560 7.70 -30.64 9.87
CA ALA A 560 6.48 -29.87 9.59
C ALA A 560 6.41 -29.31 8.14
N GLU A 561 7.54 -29.10 7.47
CA GLU A 561 7.58 -28.56 6.09
C GLU A 561 7.29 -29.62 5.02
N GLY A 562 7.66 -30.88 5.23
CA GLY A 562 7.46 -31.94 4.25
C GLY A 562 5.99 -32.32 4.00
N ARG A 563 5.14 -32.24 5.01
CA ARG A 563 3.71 -32.61 4.89
C ARG A 563 2.80 -31.51 4.37
N ARG A 564 3.21 -30.23 4.44
CA ARG A 564 2.41 -29.12 3.86
C ARG A 564 2.55 -28.99 2.34
N GLN A 565 3.64 -29.45 1.74
CA GLN A 565 3.75 -29.53 0.28
C GLN A 565 2.80 -30.59 -0.31
N GLU A 566 2.51 -31.67 0.43
CA GLU A 566 1.54 -32.69 0.00
C GLU A 566 0.07 -32.26 0.23
N ALA A 567 -0.22 -31.48 1.28
CA ALA A 567 -1.58 -31.00 1.55
C ALA A 567 -1.96 -29.77 0.72
N GLY A 568 -1.01 -28.88 0.37
CA GLY A 568 -1.23 -27.71 -0.50
C GLY A 568 -1.45 -28.06 -1.97
N GLY A 569 -1.00 -29.24 -2.42
CA GLY A 569 -1.19 -29.73 -3.79
C GLY A 569 -2.57 -30.31 -4.09
N LYS A 570 -3.41 -30.52 -3.08
CA LYS A 570 -4.77 -31.11 -3.24
C LYS A 570 -5.94 -30.14 -3.11
N ILE A 571 -5.70 -28.85 -2.93
CA ILE A 571 -6.76 -27.82 -2.79
C ILE A 571 -6.91 -26.96 -4.06
N PHE A 572 -6.10 -27.18 -5.10
CA PHE A 572 -6.26 -26.55 -6.40
C PHE A 572 -6.21 -27.62 -7.52
N SER A 573 -7.23 -28.43 -7.61
CA SER A 573 -7.65 -29.13 -8.83
C SER A 573 -9.17 -29.07 -8.94
#